data_c4e87ae3ed378c8bf219e53fee804c68
#
_entry.id   c4e87ae3ed378c8bf219e53fee804c68
#
_cell.length_a   1.000
_cell.length_b   1.000
_cell.length_c   1.000
_cell.angle_alpha   90.00
_cell.angle_beta   90.00
_cell.angle_gamma   90.00
#
_symmetry.space_group_name_H-M   'P 1'
#
loop_
_entity.id
_entity.type
_entity.pdbx_description
1 polymer ?
#
loop_
_entity_poly.entity_id
_entity_poly.type
_entity_poly.pdbx_seq_one_letter_code
_entity_poly.pdbx_strand_id
1 'polypeptide(L)'
;MVYGVGCPGGVEVVAHSLRDTLKKHEKSKFALLKIDFRNAFNEVSRDHFVKSTCEMFPEMTSWTEWCYGSPTMLLYDHKHIIESSSGVQQGDPLGPLYFCCGLMRLVNQIR
;
A
#
# COMPACT_ATOMS: atom_id res chain seq x y z
N MET A 1 -8.34 -0.79 -7.72
CA MET A 1 -7.74 -2.00 -8.30
C MET A 1 -6.24 -1.80 -8.34
N VAL A 2 -5.45 -2.79 -7.91
CA VAL A 2 -3.98 -2.74 -7.91
C VAL A 2 -3.50 -3.62 -9.07
N TYR A 3 -2.99 -2.99 -10.11
CA TYR A 3 -2.58 -3.70 -11.32
C TYR A 3 -1.20 -4.35 -11.22
N GLY A 4 -0.36 -3.91 -10.28
CA GLY A 4 0.99 -4.45 -10.10
C GLY A 4 1.08 -5.78 -9.35
N VAL A 5 -0.03 -6.27 -8.78
CA VAL A 5 -0.06 -7.49 -7.97
C VAL A 5 -1.19 -8.39 -8.44
N GLY A 6 -0.86 -9.64 -8.77
CA GLY A 6 -1.83 -10.66 -9.15
C GLY A 6 -2.58 -10.43 -10.47
N CYS A 7 -2.18 -9.45 -11.26
CA CYS A 7 -2.79 -9.15 -12.56
C CYS A 7 -1.75 -9.37 -13.69
N PRO A 8 -1.86 -10.43 -14.49
CA PRO A 8 -0.98 -10.63 -15.63
C PRO A 8 -1.02 -9.44 -16.58
N GLY A 9 0.15 -8.89 -16.94
CA GLY A 9 0.23 -7.72 -17.81
C GLY A 9 -0.36 -6.43 -17.21
N GLY A 10 -0.52 -6.37 -15.89
CA GLY A 10 -1.20 -5.25 -15.22
C GLY A 10 -0.55 -3.90 -15.48
N VAL A 11 0.78 -3.84 -15.55
CA VAL A 11 1.51 -2.60 -15.85
C VAL A 11 1.25 -2.13 -17.28
N GLU A 12 1.24 -3.07 -18.24
CA GLU A 12 0.92 -2.79 -19.64
C GLU A 12 -0.52 -2.31 -19.79
N VAL A 13 -1.46 -2.91 -19.07
CA VAL A 13 -2.87 -2.49 -19.06
C VAL A 13 -2.99 -1.04 -18.59
N VAL A 14 -2.29 -0.66 -17.51
CA VAL A 14 -2.27 0.73 -17.02
C VAL A 14 -1.69 1.67 -18.07
N ALA A 15 -0.55 1.32 -18.69
CA ALA A 15 0.11 2.14 -19.70
C ALA A 15 -0.79 2.36 -20.93
N HIS A 16 -1.45 1.30 -21.41
CA HIS A 16 -2.37 1.40 -22.55
C HIS A 16 -3.61 2.21 -22.19
N SER A 17 -4.23 1.96 -21.05
CA SER A 17 -5.41 2.69 -20.58
C SER A 17 -5.12 4.20 -20.41
N LEU A 18 -3.95 4.54 -19.87
CA LEU A 18 -3.51 5.92 -19.74
C LEU A 18 -3.35 6.58 -21.12
N ARG A 19 -2.67 5.90 -22.05
CA ARG A 19 -2.47 6.40 -23.42
C ARG A 19 -3.81 6.65 -24.12
N ASP A 20 -4.76 5.73 -24.01
CA ASP A 20 -6.09 5.87 -24.62
C ASP A 20 -6.89 7.00 -23.97
N THR A 21 -6.79 7.15 -22.66
CA THR A 21 -7.42 8.26 -21.94
C THR A 21 -6.87 9.62 -22.40
N LEU A 22 -5.53 9.72 -22.52
CA LEU A 22 -4.88 10.93 -23.01
C LEU A 22 -5.34 11.29 -24.45
N LYS A 23 -5.41 10.29 -25.33
CA LYS A 23 -5.89 10.50 -26.72
C LYS A 23 -7.35 10.95 -26.76
N LYS A 24 -8.23 10.33 -25.97
CA LYS A 24 -9.66 10.69 -25.91
C LYS A 24 -9.89 12.13 -25.42
N HIS A 25 -9.03 12.60 -24.53
CA HIS A 25 -9.14 13.90 -23.89
C HIS A 25 -8.16 14.94 -24.45
N GLU A 26 -7.52 14.70 -25.58
CA GLU A 26 -6.50 15.59 -26.17
C GLU A 26 -6.98 17.04 -26.32
N LYS A 27 -8.28 17.23 -26.57
CA LYS A 27 -8.91 18.57 -26.71
C LYS A 27 -9.60 19.06 -25.42
N SER A 28 -9.54 18.30 -24.34
CA SER A 28 -10.20 18.63 -23.07
C SER A 28 -9.20 19.16 -22.06
N LYS A 29 -9.65 20.07 -21.19
CA LYS A 29 -8.82 20.48 -20.04
C LYS A 29 -8.91 19.40 -18.95
N PHE A 30 -7.81 18.69 -18.73
CA PHE A 30 -7.70 17.74 -17.61
C PHE A 30 -6.30 17.83 -16.97
N ALA A 31 -6.18 17.34 -15.76
CA ALA A 31 -4.91 17.22 -15.05
C ALA A 31 -4.62 15.77 -14.75
N LEU A 32 -3.35 15.37 -14.92
CA LEU A 32 -2.84 14.06 -14.51
C LEU A 32 -1.98 14.23 -13.26
N LEU A 33 -2.38 13.59 -12.16
CA LEU A 33 -1.60 13.54 -10.94
C LEU A 33 -0.87 12.19 -10.87
N LYS A 34 0.47 12.21 -10.89
CA LYS A 34 1.31 11.06 -10.59
C LYS A 34 1.89 11.22 -9.19
N ILE A 35 1.64 10.24 -8.33
CA ILE A 35 2.17 10.21 -6.96
C ILE A 35 3.18 9.07 -6.87
N ASP A 36 4.35 9.37 -6.33
CA ASP A 36 5.38 8.40 -6.00
C ASP A 36 5.74 8.55 -4.51
N PHE A 37 5.82 7.44 -3.80
CA PHE A 37 6.07 7.44 -2.37
C PHE A 37 7.53 7.05 -2.11
N ARG A 38 8.23 7.89 -1.36
CA ARG A 38 9.55 7.54 -0.88
C ARG A 38 9.45 6.41 0.15
N ASN A 39 10.23 5.33 -0.06
CA ASN A 39 10.34 4.22 0.89
C ASN A 39 8.98 3.65 1.37
N ALA A 40 8.03 3.55 0.44
CA ALA A 40 6.61 3.33 0.65
C ALA A 40 6.26 2.24 1.68
N PHE A 41 6.84 1.03 1.51
CA PHE A 41 6.55 -0.11 2.37
C PHE A 41 7.09 0.05 3.80
N ASN A 42 8.22 0.72 3.97
CA ASN A 42 8.83 0.89 5.29
C ASN A 42 8.25 2.08 6.07
N GLU A 43 7.63 3.04 5.38
CA GLU A 43 7.13 4.28 5.98
C GLU A 43 5.61 4.35 6.08
N VAL A 44 4.87 3.38 5.55
CA VAL A 44 3.42 3.37 5.70
C VAL A 44 3.04 3.27 7.18
N SER A 45 2.11 4.12 7.62
CA SER A 45 1.62 4.11 9.01
C SER A 45 0.92 2.80 9.35
N ARG A 46 1.40 2.11 10.39
CA ARG A 46 0.78 0.87 10.89
C ARG A 46 -0.65 1.10 11.36
N ASP A 47 -0.89 2.15 12.13
CA ASP A 47 -2.23 2.49 12.60
C ASP A 47 -3.22 2.64 11.44
N HIS A 48 -2.78 3.28 10.35
CA HIS A 48 -3.64 3.47 9.18
C HIS A 48 -3.93 2.18 8.45
N PHE A 49 -2.92 1.37 8.14
CA PHE A 49 -3.19 0.15 7.39
C PHE A 49 -3.85 -0.93 8.25
N VAL A 50 -3.50 -1.07 9.53
CA VAL A 50 -4.16 -1.99 10.45
C VAL A 50 -5.65 -1.66 10.54
N LYS A 51 -5.98 -0.41 10.84
CA LYS A 51 -7.37 0.04 10.91
C LYS A 51 -8.12 -0.19 9.60
N SER A 52 -7.53 0.23 8.48
CA SER A 52 -8.16 0.06 7.16
C SER A 52 -8.34 -1.41 6.78
N THR A 53 -7.38 -2.27 7.11
CA THR A 53 -7.47 -3.71 6.85
C THR A 53 -8.58 -4.34 7.69
N CYS A 54 -8.66 -4.03 8.98
CA CYS A 54 -9.72 -4.55 9.85
C CYS A 54 -11.12 -4.08 9.42
N GLU A 55 -11.24 -2.85 8.91
CA GLU A 55 -12.49 -2.33 8.37
C GLU A 55 -12.90 -3.02 7.05
N MET A 56 -11.93 -3.27 6.15
CA MET A 56 -12.17 -3.86 4.82
C MET A 56 -12.28 -5.38 4.83
N PHE A 57 -11.57 -6.03 5.74
CA PHE A 57 -11.45 -7.48 5.88
C PHE A 57 -11.55 -7.88 7.35
N PRO A 58 -12.76 -7.84 7.95
CA PRO A 58 -12.95 -8.12 9.38
C PRO A 58 -12.43 -9.51 9.81
N GLU A 59 -12.45 -10.47 8.89
CA GLU A 59 -11.93 -11.82 9.11
C GLU A 59 -10.41 -11.86 9.33
N MET A 60 -9.69 -10.83 8.89
CA MET A 60 -8.23 -10.72 9.06
C MET A 60 -7.83 -9.96 10.34
N THR A 61 -8.79 -9.43 11.10
CA THR A 61 -8.51 -8.55 12.24
C THR A 61 -7.55 -9.19 13.23
N SER A 62 -7.85 -10.38 13.73
CA SER A 62 -7.00 -11.05 14.72
C SER A 62 -5.59 -11.30 14.24
N TRP A 63 -5.42 -11.68 12.98
CA TRP A 63 -4.11 -11.89 12.37
C TRP A 63 -3.35 -10.57 12.19
N THR A 64 -4.01 -9.55 11.67
CA THR A 64 -3.41 -8.23 11.41
C THR A 64 -2.97 -7.56 12.71
N GLU A 65 -3.81 -7.62 13.75
CA GLU A 65 -3.47 -7.08 15.08
C GLU A 65 -2.33 -7.86 15.73
N TRP A 66 -2.31 -9.18 15.59
CA TRP A 66 -1.21 -10.01 16.11
C TRP A 66 0.13 -9.66 15.43
N CYS A 67 0.13 -9.44 14.13
CA CYS A 67 1.35 -9.12 13.38
C CYS A 67 1.84 -7.67 13.57
N TYR A 68 0.91 -6.70 13.67
CA TYR A 68 1.22 -5.28 13.53
C TYR A 68 0.56 -4.39 14.60
N GLY A 69 -0.25 -4.93 15.48
CA GLY A 69 -0.96 -4.16 16.52
C GLY A 69 -0.04 -3.59 17.61
N SER A 70 1.18 -4.09 17.70
CA SER A 70 2.21 -3.59 18.61
C SER A 70 3.56 -3.52 17.93
N PRO A 71 4.43 -2.59 18.35
CA PRO A 71 5.82 -2.58 17.90
C PRO A 71 6.53 -3.91 18.20
N THR A 72 7.34 -4.38 17.26
CA THR A 72 8.15 -5.58 17.42
C THR A 72 9.62 -5.22 17.62
N MET A 73 10.32 -6.04 18.41
CA MET A 73 11.73 -5.85 18.65
C MET A 73 12.54 -6.67 17.66
N LEU A 74 13.44 -5.98 16.95
CA LEU A 74 14.41 -6.61 16.05
C LEU A 74 15.76 -6.69 16.76
N LEU A 75 16.38 -7.86 16.76
CA LEU A 75 17.71 -8.05 17.30
C LEU A 75 18.74 -7.89 16.17
N TYR A 76 19.59 -6.87 16.28
CA TYR A 76 20.66 -6.61 15.35
C TYR A 76 22.01 -6.96 16.00
N ASP A 77 22.86 -7.72 15.28
CA ASP A 77 24.21 -8.11 15.71
C ASP A 77 24.25 -8.73 17.13
N HIS A 78 23.23 -9.50 17.49
CA HIS A 78 23.08 -10.19 18.80
C HIS A 78 23.18 -9.27 20.04
N LYS A 79 23.26 -7.97 19.88
CA LYS A 79 23.47 -6.99 20.97
C LYS A 79 22.55 -5.79 20.93
N HIS A 80 22.12 -5.38 19.74
CA HIS A 80 21.33 -4.18 19.58
C HIS A 80 19.87 -4.52 19.32
N ILE A 81 18.99 -3.91 20.09
CA ILE A 81 17.55 -4.03 19.91
C ILE A 81 17.06 -2.77 19.16
N ILE A 82 16.39 -2.99 18.06
CA ILE A 82 15.76 -1.94 17.24
C ILE A 82 14.25 -2.14 17.29
N GLU A 83 13.52 -1.11 17.66
CA GLU A 83 12.06 -1.14 17.62
C GLU A 83 11.55 -0.98 16.19
N SER A 84 10.72 -1.91 15.74
CA SER A 84 10.01 -1.85 14.47
C SER A 84 8.57 -1.43 14.71
N SER A 85 8.28 -0.14 14.53
CA SER A 85 6.98 0.49 14.83
C SER A 85 6.28 1.08 13.60
N SER A 86 6.95 1.14 12.44
CA SER A 86 6.38 1.65 11.18
C SER A 86 6.56 0.66 10.05
N GLY A 87 5.79 0.86 9.00
CA GLY A 87 5.88 0.08 7.77
C GLY A 87 5.40 -1.37 7.90
N VAL A 88 5.35 -2.02 6.75
CA VAL A 88 5.16 -3.49 6.66
C VAL A 88 6.51 -4.19 6.68
N GLN A 89 6.54 -5.39 7.23
CA GLN A 89 7.76 -6.18 7.29
C GLN A 89 8.14 -6.68 5.89
N GLN A 90 9.41 -6.51 5.52
CA GLN A 90 9.92 -7.05 4.26
C GLN A 90 9.89 -8.59 4.30
N GLY A 91 9.33 -9.18 3.26
CA GLY A 91 9.11 -10.63 3.19
C GLY A 91 7.72 -11.08 3.67
N ASP A 92 6.92 -10.19 4.25
CA ASP A 92 5.52 -10.48 4.54
C ASP A 92 4.73 -10.62 3.23
N PRO A 93 4.15 -11.81 2.94
CA PRO A 93 3.37 -12.01 1.72
C PRO A 93 2.12 -11.14 1.65
N LEU A 94 1.61 -10.65 2.78
CA LEU A 94 0.48 -9.72 2.86
C LEU A 94 0.91 -8.25 2.83
N GLY A 95 2.22 -7.96 2.82
CA GLY A 95 2.75 -6.60 2.78
C GLY A 95 2.14 -5.72 1.68
N PRO A 96 2.05 -6.17 0.42
CA PRO A 96 1.39 -5.42 -0.65
C PRO A 96 -0.09 -5.14 -0.38
N LEU A 97 -0.82 -6.08 0.23
CA LEU A 97 -2.22 -5.89 0.62
C LEU A 97 -2.34 -4.81 1.70
N TYR A 98 -1.55 -4.91 2.76
CA TYR A 98 -1.55 -3.93 3.86
C TYR A 98 -1.23 -2.52 3.37
N PHE A 99 -0.22 -2.39 2.52
CA PHE A 99 0.11 -1.12 1.88
C PHE A 99 -1.06 -0.55 1.08
N CYS A 100 -1.72 -1.38 0.27
CA CYS A 100 -2.91 -0.96 -0.49
C CYS A 100 -4.06 -0.54 0.43
N CYS A 101 -4.33 -1.26 1.50
CA CYS A 101 -5.35 -0.89 2.49
C CYS A 101 -5.04 0.48 3.12
N GLY A 102 -3.78 0.73 3.46
CA GLY A 102 -3.34 2.03 3.99
C GLY A 102 -3.55 3.18 3.00
N LEU A 103 -3.36 2.94 1.70
CA LEU A 103 -3.56 3.94 0.66
C LEU A 103 -5.04 4.19 0.30
N MET A 104 -5.93 3.24 0.53
CA MET A 104 -7.33 3.35 0.10
C MET A 104 -8.04 4.57 0.67
N ARG A 105 -7.71 4.98 1.89
CA ARG A 105 -8.26 6.20 2.48
C ARG A 105 -7.87 7.45 1.69
N LEU A 106 -6.58 7.55 1.34
CA LEU A 106 -6.07 8.66 0.52
C LEU A 106 -6.73 8.67 -0.86
N VAL A 107 -6.80 7.52 -1.52
CA VAL A 107 -7.43 7.39 -2.85
C VAL A 107 -8.90 7.78 -2.82
N ASN A 108 -9.63 7.40 -1.77
CA ASN A 108 -11.04 7.74 -1.62
C ASN A 108 -11.27 9.23 -1.32
N GLN A 109 -10.30 9.92 -0.74
CA GLN A 109 -10.37 11.38 -0.51
C GLN A 109 -10.09 12.21 -1.77
N ILE A 110 -9.36 11.65 -2.74
CA ILE A 110 -9.01 12.33 -4.00
C ILE A 110 -10.12 12.16 -5.06
N ARG A 111 -11.00 11.19 -4.89
CA ARG A 111 -12.15 10.94 -5.77
C ARG A 111 -13.31 11.86 -5.49
#